data_5fe162e3505fdf161155dc863cdb696a
#
_entry.id   5fe162e3505fdf161155dc863cdb696a
#
_cell.length_a   1.000
_cell.length_b   1.000
_cell.length_c   1.000
_cell.angle_alpha   90.00
_cell.angle_beta   90.00
_cell.angle_gamma   90.00
#
_symmetry.space_group_name_H-M   'P 1'
#
loop_
_entity.id
_entity.type
_entity.pdbx_description
1 polymer ?
#
loop_
_entity_poly.entity_id
_entity_poly.type
_entity_poly.pdbx_seq_one_letter_code
_entity_poly.pdbx_strand_id
1 'polypeptide(L)'
;MRVIGITGGMASGKSKISRHIAARGFTVFDADACSRALTGKNGAALEGIAQVFGEDFVKDGVLDRKLMSAEVFSDDGKRKQLEQIIHPMVIGECIKLMHKCANEQLFFIDAPLLIESGMNEMCDEVWAVYATVEQRIDRAMKRSGLSREEAVGRIKSQIPFAQRKRCSSAVIDNSGALEKALKRTDALIAAALKKQMQNEKQTRGEAP
;
A
#
# COMPACT_ATOMS: atom_id res chain seq x y z
N MET A 1 -11.12 -16.56 4.39
CA MET A 1 -10.58 -15.50 3.51
C MET A 1 -9.06 -15.46 3.66
N ARG A 2 -8.33 -15.32 2.55
CA ARG A 2 -6.86 -15.13 2.55
C ARG A 2 -6.53 -13.68 2.24
N VAL A 3 -5.64 -13.07 3.03
CA VAL A 3 -5.26 -11.67 2.91
C VAL A 3 -3.91 -11.56 2.20
N ILE A 4 -3.85 -10.73 1.15
CA ILE A 4 -2.65 -10.54 0.32
C ILE A 4 -2.25 -9.07 0.29
N GLY A 5 -1.06 -8.77 0.81
CA GLY A 5 -0.49 -7.44 0.75
C GLY A 5 0.22 -7.18 -0.59
N ILE A 6 -0.04 -6.03 -1.20
CA ILE A 6 0.65 -5.58 -2.40
C ILE A 6 1.49 -4.37 -2.04
N THR A 7 2.80 -4.49 -2.22
CA THR A 7 3.74 -3.41 -1.94
C THR A 7 4.64 -3.15 -3.14
N GLY A 8 5.28 -2.00 -3.13
CA GLY A 8 6.19 -1.61 -4.21
C GLY A 8 6.61 -0.16 -4.08
N GLY A 9 7.86 0.13 -4.41
CA GLY A 9 8.38 1.48 -4.33
C GLY A 9 7.69 2.45 -5.30
N MET A 10 7.91 3.75 -5.08
CA MET A 10 7.41 4.81 -5.94
C MET A 10 7.65 4.48 -7.42
N ALA A 11 6.64 4.65 -8.25
CA ALA A 11 6.68 4.41 -9.70
C ALA A 11 7.03 2.96 -10.15
N SER A 12 6.96 1.96 -9.25
CA SER A 12 7.15 0.54 -9.63
C SER A 12 6.04 0.00 -10.53
N GLY A 13 4.87 0.67 -10.56
CA GLY A 13 3.69 0.24 -11.29
C GLY A 13 2.68 -0.53 -10.45
N LYS A 14 2.83 -0.55 -9.12
CA LYS A 14 1.92 -1.17 -8.15
C LYS A 14 0.44 -0.88 -8.45
N SER A 15 0.06 0.37 -8.70
CA SER A 15 -1.32 0.77 -8.99
C SER A 15 -1.90 0.16 -10.29
N LYS A 16 -1.06 -0.28 -11.24
CA LYS A 16 -1.53 -1.02 -12.42
C LYS A 16 -1.90 -2.46 -12.04
N ILE A 17 -1.12 -3.06 -11.15
CA ILE A 17 -1.36 -4.40 -10.62
C ILE A 17 -2.63 -4.40 -9.76
N SER A 18 -2.77 -3.45 -8.83
CA SER A 18 -3.94 -3.35 -7.94
C SER A 18 -5.24 -3.10 -8.74
N ARG A 19 -5.19 -2.23 -9.76
CA ARG A 19 -6.34 -2.04 -10.66
C ARG A 19 -6.69 -3.30 -11.48
N HIS A 20 -5.69 -4.06 -11.91
CA HIS A 20 -5.93 -5.33 -12.59
C HIS A 20 -6.62 -6.34 -11.67
N ILE A 21 -6.19 -6.45 -10.41
CA ILE A 21 -6.82 -7.31 -9.41
C ILE A 21 -8.27 -6.88 -9.15
N ALA A 22 -8.53 -5.58 -8.98
CA ALA A 22 -9.88 -5.06 -8.82
C ALA A 22 -10.77 -5.34 -10.04
N ALA A 23 -10.22 -5.21 -11.26
CA ALA A 23 -10.92 -5.55 -12.51
C ALA A 23 -11.26 -7.05 -12.64
N ARG A 24 -10.59 -7.93 -11.87
CA ARG A 24 -10.92 -9.35 -11.74
C ARG A 24 -12.02 -9.63 -10.71
N GLY A 25 -12.58 -8.60 -10.09
CA GLY A 25 -13.68 -8.70 -9.12
C GLY A 25 -13.24 -8.91 -7.68
N PHE A 26 -11.94 -8.78 -7.37
CA PHE A 26 -11.46 -8.88 -5.98
C PHE A 26 -11.49 -7.53 -5.26
N THR A 27 -11.80 -7.57 -3.97
CA THR A 27 -11.72 -6.37 -3.12
C THR A 27 -10.27 -5.99 -2.86
N VAL A 28 -9.95 -4.72 -3.13
CA VAL A 28 -8.63 -4.12 -2.89
C VAL A 28 -8.79 -2.91 -1.98
N PHE A 29 -8.24 -2.98 -0.77
CA PHE A 29 -8.13 -1.85 0.14
C PHE A 29 -6.92 -0.99 -0.26
N ASP A 30 -7.16 0.24 -0.71
CA ASP A 30 -6.11 1.22 -1.02
C ASP A 30 -5.80 2.05 0.24
N ALA A 31 -4.68 1.75 0.90
CA ALA A 31 -4.24 2.44 2.12
C ALA A 31 -3.92 3.93 1.88
N ASP A 32 -3.40 4.28 0.70
CA ASP A 32 -3.12 5.68 0.35
C ASP A 32 -4.43 6.46 0.14
N ALA A 33 -5.44 5.86 -0.49
CA ALA A 33 -6.75 6.47 -0.64
C ALA A 33 -7.45 6.64 0.71
N CYS A 34 -7.37 5.65 1.59
CA CYS A 34 -7.88 5.71 2.96
C CYS A 34 -7.20 6.84 3.75
N SER A 35 -5.88 6.92 3.75
CA SER A 35 -5.13 8.00 4.41
C SER A 35 -5.53 9.38 3.86
N ARG A 36 -5.73 9.50 2.54
CA ARG A 36 -6.24 10.74 1.94
C ARG A 36 -7.65 11.11 2.39
N ALA A 37 -8.51 10.12 2.57
CA ALA A 37 -9.88 10.35 3.09
C ALA A 37 -9.84 10.80 4.56
N LEU A 38 -9.05 10.13 5.40
CA LEU A 38 -8.87 10.47 6.82
C LEU A 38 -8.31 11.87 7.06
N THR A 39 -7.53 12.41 6.10
CA THR A 39 -6.94 13.75 6.15
C THR A 39 -7.58 14.73 5.18
N GLY A 40 -8.66 14.33 4.50
CA GLY A 40 -9.46 15.16 3.60
C GLY A 40 -10.48 16.01 4.35
N LYS A 41 -11.47 16.54 3.62
CA LYS A 41 -12.49 17.43 4.20
C LYS A 41 -13.24 16.71 5.33
N ASN A 42 -13.19 17.29 6.53
CA ASN A 42 -13.77 16.72 7.75
C ASN A 42 -13.28 15.30 8.07
N GLY A 43 -12.06 14.98 7.67
CA GLY A 43 -11.46 13.67 7.89
C GLY A 43 -11.19 13.41 9.37
N ALA A 44 -11.38 12.17 9.80
CA ALA A 44 -11.31 11.79 11.21
C ALA A 44 -9.91 11.96 11.84
N ALA A 45 -8.85 12.06 11.05
CA ALA A 45 -7.49 12.27 11.57
C ALA A 45 -7.17 13.75 11.88
N LEU A 46 -8.01 14.70 11.42
CA LEU A 46 -7.69 16.13 11.49
C LEU A 46 -7.61 16.65 12.91
N GLU A 47 -8.50 16.20 13.80
CA GLU A 47 -8.48 16.59 15.21
C GLU A 47 -7.17 16.17 15.88
N GLY A 48 -6.75 14.91 15.74
CA GLY A 48 -5.48 14.43 16.30
C GLY A 48 -4.27 15.15 15.70
N ILE A 49 -4.33 15.52 14.41
CA ILE A 49 -3.27 16.28 13.75
C ILE A 49 -3.22 17.70 14.33
N ALA A 50 -4.36 18.40 14.50
CA ALA A 50 -4.40 19.73 15.08
C ALA A 50 -3.89 19.76 16.53
N GLN A 51 -4.22 18.74 17.33
CA GLN A 51 -3.72 18.60 18.71
C GLN A 51 -2.20 18.46 18.79
N VAL A 52 -1.59 17.73 17.86
CA VAL A 52 -0.12 17.43 17.90
C VAL A 52 0.70 18.48 17.16
N PHE A 53 0.20 18.98 16.02
CA PHE A 53 0.97 19.87 15.13
C PHE A 53 0.50 21.33 15.21
N GLY A 54 -0.70 21.59 15.72
CA GLY A 54 -1.33 22.90 15.79
C GLY A 54 -2.42 23.09 14.74
N GLU A 55 -3.33 24.04 15.03
CA GLU A 55 -4.48 24.38 14.18
C GLU A 55 -4.09 24.89 12.79
N ASP A 56 -2.91 25.48 12.64
CA ASP A 56 -2.41 26.00 11.37
C ASP A 56 -2.25 24.92 10.29
N PHE A 57 -2.13 23.66 10.70
CA PHE A 57 -2.02 22.51 9.80
C PHE A 57 -3.37 22.05 9.26
N VAL A 58 -4.49 22.54 9.83
CA VAL A 58 -5.87 22.19 9.41
C VAL A 58 -6.59 23.45 8.99
N LYS A 59 -6.82 23.64 7.70
CA LYS A 59 -7.52 24.80 7.13
C LYS A 59 -8.82 24.37 6.48
N ASP A 60 -9.91 25.06 6.78
CA ASP A 60 -11.23 24.77 6.20
C ASP A 60 -11.67 23.29 6.33
N GLY A 61 -11.24 22.64 7.42
CA GLY A 61 -11.53 21.22 7.66
C GLY A 61 -10.75 20.27 6.75
N VAL A 62 -9.56 20.68 6.27
CA VAL A 62 -8.67 19.87 5.43
C VAL A 62 -7.24 20.04 5.90
N LEU A 63 -6.45 18.96 5.84
CA LEU A 63 -5.01 19.02 6.11
C LEU A 63 -4.30 19.90 5.06
N ASP A 64 -3.55 20.91 5.52
CA ASP A 64 -2.60 21.63 4.66
C ASP A 64 -1.40 20.71 4.33
N ARG A 65 -1.57 19.94 3.25
CA ARG A 65 -0.56 18.94 2.81
C ARG A 65 0.78 19.56 2.47
N LYS A 66 0.81 20.82 2.02
CA LYS A 66 2.05 21.50 1.67
C LYS A 66 2.83 21.84 2.94
N LEU A 67 2.15 22.42 3.92
CA LEU A 67 2.74 22.75 5.22
C LEU A 67 3.19 21.47 5.94
N MET A 68 2.33 20.46 6.04
CA MET A 68 2.64 19.18 6.67
C MET A 68 3.81 18.48 5.98
N SER A 69 3.87 18.48 4.65
CA SER A 69 4.98 17.87 3.91
C SER A 69 6.31 18.54 4.21
N ALA A 70 6.35 19.88 4.31
CA ALA A 70 7.55 20.60 4.66
C ALA A 70 8.01 20.25 6.09
N GLU A 71 7.06 20.14 7.02
CA GLU A 71 7.32 19.84 8.43
C GLU A 71 7.91 18.43 8.62
N VAL A 72 7.29 17.41 8.03
CA VAL A 72 7.74 16.02 8.19
C VAL A 72 8.92 15.64 7.32
N PHE A 73 9.24 16.45 6.31
CA PHE A 73 10.42 16.22 5.46
C PHE A 73 11.71 16.62 6.18
N SER A 74 11.63 17.65 7.03
CA SER A 74 12.77 18.19 7.78
C SER A 74 13.02 17.50 9.12
N ASP A 75 12.03 16.77 9.65
CA ASP A 75 12.09 16.17 10.99
C ASP A 75 11.47 14.76 11.02
N ASP A 76 12.35 13.76 11.20
CA ASP A 76 11.95 12.34 11.31
C ASP A 76 11.06 12.07 12.54
N GLY A 77 11.22 12.84 13.62
CA GLY A 77 10.38 12.74 14.82
C GLY A 77 8.95 13.17 14.52
N LYS A 78 8.78 14.29 13.83
CA LYS A 78 7.47 14.79 13.39
C LYS A 78 6.83 13.86 12.37
N ARG A 79 7.61 13.28 11.48
CA ARG A 79 7.10 12.24 10.58
C ARG A 79 6.52 11.06 11.35
N LYS A 80 7.23 10.55 12.36
CA LYS A 80 6.75 9.44 13.21
C LYS A 80 5.50 9.82 13.99
N GLN A 81 5.40 11.06 14.50
CA GLN A 81 4.19 11.53 15.18
C GLN A 81 2.97 11.52 14.25
N LEU A 82 3.12 11.99 13.01
CA LEU A 82 2.05 11.94 12.01
C LEU A 82 1.65 10.49 11.68
N GLU A 83 2.65 9.62 11.48
CA GLU A 83 2.43 8.20 11.24
C GLU A 83 1.68 7.52 12.41
N GLN A 84 2.01 7.85 13.66
CA GLN A 84 1.32 7.33 14.86
C GLN A 84 -0.16 7.75 14.94
N ILE A 85 -0.54 8.88 14.34
CA ILE A 85 -1.95 9.29 14.25
C ILE A 85 -2.65 8.53 13.12
N ILE A 86 -2.04 8.49 11.93
CA ILE A 86 -2.71 8.02 10.71
C ILE A 86 -2.72 6.49 10.60
N HIS A 87 -1.61 5.81 10.92
CA HIS A 87 -1.51 4.35 10.69
C HIS A 87 -2.57 3.55 11.46
N PRO A 88 -2.82 3.79 12.76
CA PRO A 88 -3.87 3.04 13.48
C PRO A 88 -5.25 3.22 12.86
N MET A 89 -5.54 4.41 12.36
CA MET A 89 -6.83 4.72 11.73
C MET A 89 -6.98 3.99 10.39
N VAL A 90 -5.93 3.99 9.56
CA VAL A 90 -5.91 3.24 8.29
C VAL A 90 -6.06 1.75 8.53
N ILE A 91 -5.35 1.20 9.52
CA ILE A 91 -5.46 -0.20 9.93
C ILE A 91 -6.90 -0.51 10.39
N GLY A 92 -7.49 0.35 11.21
CA GLY A 92 -8.87 0.20 11.67
C GLY A 92 -9.88 0.16 10.53
N GLU A 93 -9.75 1.05 9.53
CA GLU A 93 -10.61 1.03 8.34
C GLU A 93 -10.38 -0.22 7.47
N CYS A 94 -9.14 -0.69 7.36
CA CYS A 94 -8.82 -1.94 6.68
C CYS A 94 -9.51 -3.12 7.35
N ILE A 95 -9.42 -3.24 8.68
CA ILE A 95 -10.05 -4.30 9.47
C ILE A 95 -11.59 -4.25 9.30
N LYS A 96 -12.20 -3.06 9.37
CA LYS A 96 -13.65 -2.90 9.15
C LYS A 96 -14.06 -3.41 7.76
N LEU A 97 -13.29 -3.11 6.72
CA LEU A 97 -13.58 -3.60 5.37
C LEU A 97 -13.37 -5.12 5.26
N MET A 98 -12.31 -5.66 5.86
CA MET A 98 -12.06 -7.10 5.92
C MET A 98 -13.24 -7.86 6.55
N HIS A 99 -13.80 -7.34 7.66
CA HIS A 99 -14.98 -7.95 8.29
C HIS A 99 -16.21 -7.94 7.37
N LYS A 100 -16.43 -6.86 6.61
CA LYS A 100 -17.52 -6.79 5.62
C LYS A 100 -17.35 -7.78 4.48
N CYS A 101 -16.11 -8.09 4.12
CA CYS A 101 -15.73 -9.00 3.03
C CYS A 101 -15.36 -10.40 3.53
N ALA A 102 -15.76 -10.80 4.74
CA ALA A 102 -15.35 -12.07 5.36
C ALA A 102 -15.71 -13.32 4.55
N ASN A 103 -16.73 -13.23 3.67
CA ASN A 103 -17.16 -14.31 2.77
C ASN A 103 -16.35 -14.37 1.46
N GLU A 104 -15.45 -13.42 1.20
CA GLU A 104 -14.59 -13.47 0.02
C GLU A 104 -13.46 -14.47 0.22
N GLN A 105 -13.02 -15.09 -0.89
CA GLN A 105 -11.89 -16.03 -0.83
C GLN A 105 -10.56 -15.32 -0.65
N LEU A 106 -10.38 -14.17 -1.33
CA LEU A 106 -9.18 -13.33 -1.27
C LEU A 106 -9.55 -11.88 -0.99
N PHE A 107 -8.73 -11.24 -0.16
CA PHE A 107 -8.76 -9.81 0.12
C PHE A 107 -7.38 -9.21 -0.12
N PHE A 108 -7.31 -8.05 -0.76
CA PHE A 108 -6.03 -7.41 -1.08
C PHE A 108 -5.84 -6.09 -0.34
N ILE A 109 -4.63 -5.87 0.17
CA ILE A 109 -4.20 -4.62 0.79
C ILE A 109 -3.16 -3.97 -0.11
N ASP A 110 -3.48 -2.85 -0.73
CA ASP A 110 -2.57 -2.06 -1.56
C ASP A 110 -1.94 -0.93 -0.72
N ALA A 111 -0.69 -1.12 -0.27
CA ALA A 111 0.02 -0.14 0.54
C ALA A 111 1.49 -0.01 0.11
N PRO A 112 1.96 1.19 -0.29
CA PRO A 112 3.39 1.43 -0.56
C PRO A 112 4.25 1.19 0.67
N LEU A 113 3.76 1.58 1.85
CA LEU A 113 4.40 1.46 3.16
C LEU A 113 3.92 0.23 3.94
N LEU A 114 3.51 -0.84 3.25
CA LEU A 114 2.94 -2.05 3.86
C LEU A 114 3.83 -2.64 4.96
N ILE A 115 5.13 -2.65 4.73
CA ILE A 115 6.13 -3.21 5.66
C ILE A 115 6.46 -2.19 6.73
N GLU A 116 6.67 -0.94 6.35
CA GLU A 116 7.03 0.15 7.24
C GLU A 116 5.93 0.46 8.27
N SER A 117 4.67 0.26 7.90
CA SER A 117 3.51 0.47 8.77
C SER A 117 3.13 -0.77 9.61
N GLY A 118 3.79 -1.92 9.40
CA GLY A 118 3.42 -3.18 10.06
C GLY A 118 2.19 -3.87 9.48
N MET A 119 1.53 -3.32 8.44
CA MET A 119 0.34 -3.94 7.85
C MET A 119 0.63 -5.30 7.18
N ASN A 120 1.89 -5.61 6.90
CA ASN A 120 2.30 -6.94 6.41
C ASN A 120 2.00 -8.06 7.40
N GLU A 121 1.91 -7.77 8.70
CA GLU A 121 1.56 -8.75 9.73
C GLU A 121 0.11 -9.23 9.64
N MET A 122 -0.75 -8.46 8.98
CA MET A 122 -2.14 -8.83 8.69
C MET A 122 -2.28 -9.70 7.44
N CYS A 123 -1.19 -9.93 6.70
CA CYS A 123 -1.21 -10.59 5.39
C CYS A 123 -0.72 -12.03 5.50
N ASP A 124 -1.45 -12.97 4.87
CA ASP A 124 -0.97 -14.35 4.66
C ASP A 124 0.15 -14.42 3.62
N GLU A 125 0.14 -13.51 2.66
CA GLU A 125 1.17 -13.37 1.63
C GLU A 125 1.43 -11.88 1.34
N VAL A 126 2.67 -11.56 0.99
CA VAL A 126 3.05 -10.23 0.50
C VAL A 126 3.63 -10.36 -0.91
N TRP A 127 3.09 -9.60 -1.86
CA TRP A 127 3.59 -9.53 -3.23
C TRP A 127 4.27 -8.19 -3.49
N ALA A 128 5.56 -8.20 -3.83
CA ALA A 128 6.33 -7.00 -4.12
C ALA A 128 6.37 -6.72 -5.62
N VAL A 129 5.94 -5.53 -6.02
CA VAL A 129 6.05 -5.07 -7.41
C VAL A 129 7.41 -4.42 -7.64
N TYR A 130 8.17 -4.99 -8.58
CA TYR A 130 9.51 -4.55 -8.94
C TYR A 130 9.53 -3.76 -10.25
N ALA A 131 10.39 -2.76 -10.31
CA ALA A 131 10.91 -2.16 -11.53
C ALA A 131 12.32 -1.63 -11.23
N THR A 132 13.15 -1.48 -12.26
CA THR A 132 14.51 -0.96 -12.07
C THR A 132 14.51 0.47 -11.56
N VAL A 133 15.57 0.90 -10.90
CA VAL A 133 15.67 2.25 -10.33
C VAL A 133 15.52 3.31 -11.43
N GLU A 134 16.18 3.14 -12.57
CA GLU A 134 16.09 4.07 -13.70
C GLU A 134 14.67 4.18 -14.23
N GLN A 135 13.98 3.06 -14.45
CA GLN A 135 12.59 3.08 -14.89
C GLN A 135 11.66 3.77 -13.88
N ARG A 136 11.92 3.60 -12.59
CA ARG A 136 11.16 4.28 -11.53
C ARG A 136 11.39 5.78 -11.56
N ILE A 137 12.64 6.23 -11.76
CA ILE A 137 13.01 7.64 -11.93
C ILE A 137 12.26 8.22 -13.15
N ASP A 138 12.40 7.60 -14.32
CA ASP A 138 11.76 8.05 -15.55
C ASP A 138 10.23 8.14 -15.43
N ARG A 139 9.63 7.12 -14.83
CA ARG A 139 8.17 7.09 -14.60
C ARG A 139 7.72 8.16 -13.60
N ALA A 140 8.53 8.43 -12.56
CA ALA A 140 8.25 9.48 -11.58
C ALA A 140 8.32 10.87 -12.19
N MET A 141 9.37 11.16 -12.97
CA MET A 141 9.51 12.41 -13.71
C MET A 141 8.32 12.63 -14.66
N LYS A 142 7.99 11.64 -15.50
CA LYS A 142 6.88 11.73 -16.47
C LYS A 142 5.50 11.90 -15.82
N ARG A 143 5.27 11.24 -14.68
CA ARG A 143 3.95 11.26 -14.02
C ARG A 143 3.72 12.48 -13.16
N SER A 144 4.78 12.96 -12.49
CA SER A 144 4.66 13.94 -11.40
C SER A 144 5.43 15.24 -11.67
N GLY A 145 6.08 15.38 -12.84
CA GLY A 145 6.86 16.57 -13.20
C GLY A 145 8.08 16.80 -12.30
N LEU A 146 8.56 15.77 -11.59
CA LEU A 146 9.71 15.87 -10.70
C LEU A 146 11.00 16.04 -11.50
N SER A 147 11.96 16.78 -10.95
CA SER A 147 13.34 16.71 -11.44
C SER A 147 13.94 15.31 -11.19
N ARG A 148 15.05 15.00 -11.86
CA ARG A 148 15.74 13.73 -11.64
C ARG A 148 16.24 13.61 -10.20
N GLU A 149 16.78 14.71 -9.65
CA GLU A 149 17.30 14.79 -8.29
C GLU A 149 16.21 14.55 -7.26
N GLU A 150 15.03 15.16 -7.45
CA GLU A 150 13.87 14.95 -6.58
C GLU A 150 13.37 13.50 -6.65
N ALA A 151 13.30 12.92 -7.86
CA ALA A 151 12.89 11.53 -8.05
C ALA A 151 13.85 10.55 -7.36
N VAL A 152 15.18 10.77 -7.51
CA VAL A 152 16.22 9.99 -6.84
C VAL A 152 16.12 10.11 -5.33
N GLY A 153 15.98 11.34 -4.80
CA GLY A 153 15.82 11.59 -3.38
C GLY A 153 14.64 10.81 -2.78
N ARG A 154 13.45 10.91 -3.41
CA ARG A 154 12.24 10.18 -2.97
C ARG A 154 12.34 8.66 -3.10
N ILE A 155 13.09 8.15 -4.08
CA ILE A 155 13.33 6.71 -4.22
C ILE A 155 14.29 6.22 -3.14
N LYS A 156 15.33 6.99 -2.83
CA LYS A 156 16.34 6.66 -1.78
C LYS A 156 15.76 6.69 -0.36
N SER A 157 14.75 7.54 -0.09
CA SER A 157 14.09 7.59 1.23
C SER A 157 13.19 6.37 1.53
N GLN A 158 12.90 5.53 0.53
CA GLN A 158 12.14 4.30 0.72
C GLN A 158 13.05 3.13 1.10
N ILE A 159 12.50 2.11 1.77
CA ILE A 159 13.25 0.87 2.01
C ILE A 159 13.75 0.26 0.69
N PRO A 160 15.00 -0.24 0.66
CA PRO A 160 15.56 -0.88 -0.52
C PRO A 160 14.72 -2.07 -0.99
N PHE A 161 14.68 -2.31 -2.31
CA PHE A 161 13.94 -3.45 -2.85
C PHE A 161 14.40 -4.80 -2.29
N ALA A 162 15.70 -4.95 -1.99
CA ALA A 162 16.23 -6.17 -1.37
C ALA A 162 15.58 -6.47 -0.01
N GLN A 163 15.37 -5.44 0.81
CA GLN A 163 14.66 -5.58 2.09
C GLN A 163 13.18 -5.90 1.86
N ARG A 164 12.51 -5.20 0.94
CA ARG A 164 11.12 -5.46 0.58
C ARG A 164 10.92 -6.90 0.08
N LYS A 165 11.84 -7.39 -0.75
CA LYS A 165 11.83 -8.77 -1.27
C LYS A 165 11.92 -9.81 -0.14
N ARG A 166 12.73 -9.56 0.90
CA ARG A 166 12.86 -10.50 2.04
C ARG A 166 11.55 -10.67 2.81
N CYS A 167 10.73 -9.62 2.87
CA CYS A 167 9.42 -9.64 3.52
C CYS A 167 8.29 -10.06 2.56
N SER A 168 8.60 -10.55 1.36
CA SER A 168 7.61 -10.86 0.34
C SER A 168 7.64 -12.32 -0.06
N SER A 169 6.45 -12.94 -0.18
CA SER A 169 6.25 -14.30 -0.65
C SER A 169 6.43 -14.44 -2.16
N ALA A 170 6.20 -13.34 -2.90
CA ALA A 170 6.34 -13.32 -4.36
C ALA A 170 6.78 -11.95 -4.88
N VAL A 171 7.41 -11.96 -6.06
CA VAL A 171 7.79 -10.75 -6.80
C VAL A 171 7.02 -10.73 -8.13
N ILE A 172 6.45 -9.56 -8.43
CA ILE A 172 5.85 -9.24 -9.72
C ILE A 172 6.80 -8.28 -10.43
N ASP A 173 7.56 -8.81 -11.39
CA ASP A 173 8.51 -8.01 -12.17
C ASP A 173 7.78 -7.19 -13.24
N ASN A 174 7.81 -5.88 -13.09
CA ASN A 174 7.25 -4.87 -14.00
C ASN A 174 8.34 -4.02 -14.65
N SER A 175 9.53 -4.59 -14.82
CA SER A 175 10.64 -3.97 -15.57
C SER A 175 10.54 -4.20 -17.07
N GLY A 176 9.76 -5.19 -17.50
CA GLY A 176 9.49 -5.50 -18.90
C GLY A 176 8.11 -5.05 -19.37
N ALA A 177 7.56 -5.79 -20.33
CA ALA A 177 6.20 -5.58 -20.83
C ALA A 177 5.17 -5.78 -19.72
N LEU A 178 4.22 -4.85 -19.61
CA LEU A 178 3.16 -4.87 -18.58
C LEU A 178 2.36 -6.17 -18.60
N GLU A 179 2.08 -6.69 -19.80
CA GLU A 179 1.32 -7.94 -20.00
C GLU A 179 1.95 -9.13 -19.26
N LYS A 180 3.28 -9.19 -19.20
CA LYS A 180 3.99 -10.24 -18.44
C LYS A 180 3.75 -10.10 -16.93
N ALA A 181 3.78 -8.85 -16.41
CA ALA A 181 3.48 -8.58 -15.01
C ALA A 181 2.03 -8.92 -14.68
N LEU A 182 1.07 -8.59 -15.55
CA LEU A 182 -0.35 -8.92 -15.38
C LEU A 182 -0.59 -10.44 -15.42
N LYS A 183 0.00 -11.17 -16.38
CA LYS A 183 -0.06 -12.64 -16.44
C LYS A 183 0.54 -13.28 -15.18
N ARG A 184 1.66 -12.74 -14.66
CA ARG A 184 2.24 -13.19 -13.40
C ARG A 184 1.28 -12.96 -12.23
N THR A 185 0.59 -11.82 -12.21
CA THR A 185 -0.42 -11.51 -11.20
C THR A 185 -1.58 -12.52 -11.24
N ASP A 186 -2.10 -12.83 -12.43
CA ASP A 186 -3.16 -13.82 -12.61
C ASP A 186 -2.74 -15.22 -12.11
N ALA A 187 -1.49 -15.62 -12.40
CA ALA A 187 -0.96 -16.88 -11.91
C ALA A 187 -0.84 -16.93 -10.37
N LEU A 188 -0.45 -15.81 -9.74
CA LEU A 188 -0.40 -15.69 -8.28
C LEU A 188 -1.80 -15.73 -7.66
N ILE A 189 -2.78 -15.07 -8.26
CA ILE A 189 -4.19 -15.12 -7.82
C ILE A 189 -4.69 -16.57 -7.85
N ALA A 190 -4.48 -17.28 -8.97
CA ALA A 190 -4.90 -18.68 -9.10
C ALA A 190 -4.25 -19.58 -8.03
N ALA A 191 -2.96 -19.37 -7.75
CA ALA A 191 -2.25 -20.12 -6.70
C ALA A 191 -2.79 -19.81 -5.29
N ALA A 192 -3.10 -18.54 -5.00
CA ALA A 192 -3.67 -18.12 -3.72
C ALA A 192 -5.08 -18.69 -3.49
N LEU A 193 -5.93 -18.68 -4.53
CA LEU A 193 -7.25 -19.31 -4.49
C LEU A 193 -7.16 -20.80 -4.19
N LYS A 194 -6.23 -21.51 -4.86
CA LYS A 194 -6.01 -22.94 -4.61
C LYS A 194 -5.61 -23.23 -3.16
N LYS A 195 -4.70 -22.42 -2.61
CA LYS A 195 -4.29 -22.53 -1.19
C LYS A 195 -5.48 -22.27 -0.24
N GLN A 196 -6.29 -21.26 -0.54
CA GLN A 196 -7.47 -20.95 0.28
C GLN A 196 -8.46 -22.12 0.30
N MET A 197 -8.76 -22.71 -0.87
CA MET A 197 -9.64 -23.89 -0.98
C MET A 197 -9.10 -25.11 -0.22
N GLN A 198 -7.78 -25.33 -0.23
CA GLN A 198 -7.14 -26.41 0.54
C GLN A 198 -7.27 -26.20 2.05
N ASN A 199 -7.07 -24.97 2.52
CA ASN A 199 -7.24 -24.63 3.94
C ASN A 199 -8.70 -24.84 4.39
N GLU A 200 -9.68 -24.46 3.58
CA GLU A 200 -11.10 -24.66 3.88
C GLU A 200 -11.48 -26.15 4.00
N LYS A 201 -10.96 -27.01 3.12
CA LYS A 201 -11.18 -28.46 3.17
C LYS A 201 -10.58 -29.05 4.45
N GLN A 202 -9.34 -28.66 4.79
CA GLN A 202 -8.69 -29.13 6.03
C GLN A 202 -9.47 -28.71 7.28
N THR A 203 -10.00 -27.48 7.30
CA THR A 203 -10.79 -26.98 8.44
C THR A 203 -12.14 -27.69 8.56
N ARG A 204 -12.72 -28.18 7.45
CA ARG A 204 -13.97 -28.96 7.44
C ARG A 204 -13.77 -30.45 7.73
N GLY A 205 -12.53 -30.93 7.88
CA GLY A 205 -12.23 -32.35 8.10
C GLY A 205 -12.44 -33.24 6.88
N GLU A 206 -12.57 -32.64 5.68
CA GLU A 206 -12.65 -33.39 4.41
C GLU A 206 -11.23 -33.83 4.02
N ALA A 207 -11.04 -35.16 3.84
CA ALA A 207 -9.75 -35.70 3.37
C ALA A 207 -9.36 -35.14 1.99
N PRO A 208 -8.05 -35.04 1.69
CA PRO A 208 -7.54 -34.50 0.44
C PRO A 208 -7.94 -35.30 -0.80
#